data_b6c4f46cd0b70db0a5b49d235d0c9afb
#
_entry.id   b6c4f46cd0b70db0a5b49d235d0c9afb
#
_cell.length_a   1.000
_cell.length_b   1.000
_cell.length_c   1.000
_cell.angle_alpha   90.00
_cell.angle_beta   90.00
_cell.angle_gamma   90.00
#
_symmetry.space_group_name_H-M   'P 1'
#
loop_
_entity.id
_entity.type
_entity.pdbx_description
1 polymer ?
#
loop_
_entity_poly.entity_id
_entity_poly.type
_entity_poly.pdbx_seq_one_letter_code
_entity_poly.pdbx_strand_id
1 'polypeptide(L)'
;IPYLVVVGLFQYAGMLIAGMNVESSAPRDFDQRLIIKSFDLIGTCVILFLFMTFVDKKPFKALVFSISHRSKEIGFGLVLGLLIMLTGYSVLLGLNEISFVRIRFDGMQLLKSVVFFILVAFIEEMLFRGYILRNLMLSMNKYIALLGSSLVFALMHAFNPNASMFALFNIFLAGILLGLSYVHTKNLWFPIALHFSWN
;
A
#
# COMPACT_ATOMS: atom_id res chain seq x y z
N ILE A 1 -3.91 -17.55 3.25
CA ILE A 1 -3.94 -18.37 2.01
C ILE A 1 -5.06 -17.90 1.06
N PRO A 2 -6.36 -17.83 1.42
CA PRO A 2 -7.42 -17.46 0.46
C PRO A 2 -7.20 -16.10 -0.24
N TYR A 3 -6.71 -15.09 0.48
CA TYR A 3 -6.36 -13.79 -0.10
C TYR A 3 -5.35 -13.94 -1.25
N LEU A 4 -4.25 -14.63 -1.01
CA LEU A 4 -3.20 -14.82 -2.03
C LEU A 4 -3.70 -15.58 -3.26
N VAL A 5 -4.58 -16.57 -3.06
CA VAL A 5 -5.16 -17.33 -4.17
C VAL A 5 -6.07 -16.45 -5.03
N VAL A 6 -7.02 -15.74 -4.41
CA VAL A 6 -7.96 -14.91 -5.17
C VAL A 6 -7.23 -13.76 -5.88
N VAL A 7 -6.38 -13.03 -5.17
CA VAL A 7 -5.60 -11.93 -5.76
C VAL A 7 -4.66 -12.45 -6.85
N GLY A 8 -4.01 -13.60 -6.64
CA GLY A 8 -3.17 -14.24 -7.64
C GLY A 8 -3.92 -14.61 -8.93
N LEU A 9 -5.16 -15.08 -8.84
CA LEU A 9 -6.01 -15.34 -10.00
C LEU A 9 -6.34 -14.05 -10.77
N PHE A 10 -6.65 -12.96 -10.07
CA PHE A 10 -6.88 -11.67 -10.71
C PHE A 10 -5.60 -11.10 -11.33
N GLN A 11 -4.45 -11.20 -10.66
CA GLN A 11 -3.15 -10.81 -11.22
C GLN A 11 -2.83 -11.62 -12.49
N TYR A 12 -3.09 -12.93 -12.48
CA TYR A 12 -2.92 -13.78 -13.66
C TYR A 12 -3.82 -13.33 -14.82
N ALA A 13 -5.10 -13.04 -14.56
CA ALA A 13 -6.00 -12.48 -15.56
C ALA A 13 -5.48 -11.13 -16.09
N GLY A 14 -4.96 -10.27 -15.22
CA GLY A 14 -4.32 -9.01 -15.60
C GLY A 14 -3.09 -9.22 -16.50
N MET A 15 -2.27 -10.24 -16.25
CA MET A 15 -1.14 -10.61 -17.11
C MET A 15 -1.59 -11.02 -18.51
N LEU A 16 -2.63 -11.84 -18.62
CA LEU A 16 -3.19 -12.27 -19.91
C LEU A 16 -3.72 -11.08 -20.71
N ILE A 17 -4.47 -10.17 -20.06
CA ILE A 17 -5.00 -8.96 -20.71
C ILE A 17 -3.88 -8.00 -21.10
N ALA A 18 -2.80 -7.91 -20.33
CA ALA A 18 -1.62 -7.14 -20.68
C ALA A 18 -0.76 -7.76 -21.81
N GLY A 19 -1.22 -8.86 -22.39
CA GLY A 19 -0.51 -9.55 -23.51
C GLY A 19 0.82 -10.17 -23.07
N MET A 20 0.97 -10.52 -21.80
CA MET A 20 2.20 -11.09 -21.27
C MET A 20 2.25 -12.59 -21.52
N ASN A 21 3.42 -13.07 -21.94
CA ASN A 21 3.76 -14.48 -21.80
C ASN A 21 4.18 -14.75 -20.36
N VAL A 22 3.40 -15.55 -19.64
CA VAL A 22 3.60 -15.84 -18.21
C VAL A 22 4.92 -16.58 -17.95
N GLU A 23 5.42 -17.34 -18.94
CA GLU A 23 6.69 -18.07 -18.85
C GLU A 23 7.90 -17.17 -19.11
N SER A 24 7.70 -15.94 -19.61
CA SER A 24 8.78 -15.02 -19.91
C SER A 24 9.34 -14.38 -18.63
N SER A 25 10.66 -14.45 -18.48
CA SER A 25 11.41 -13.72 -17.44
C SER A 25 11.71 -12.26 -17.82
N ALA A 26 11.20 -11.77 -18.96
CA ALA A 26 11.42 -10.40 -19.40
C ALA A 26 10.87 -9.38 -18.38
N PRO A 27 11.58 -8.26 -18.14
CA PRO A 27 11.10 -7.21 -17.28
C PRO A 27 9.75 -6.66 -17.80
N ARG A 28 8.79 -6.50 -16.90
CA ARG A 28 7.48 -5.93 -17.21
C ARG A 28 7.61 -4.44 -17.50
N ASP A 29 7.00 -3.98 -18.59
CA ASP A 29 6.90 -2.55 -18.84
C ASP A 29 5.94 -1.88 -17.84
N PHE A 30 5.87 -0.54 -17.87
CA PHE A 30 5.08 0.18 -16.87
C PHE A 30 3.57 -0.01 -17.07
N ASP A 31 3.10 -0.09 -18.33
CA ASP A 31 1.68 -0.26 -18.65
C ASP A 31 1.19 -1.64 -18.22
N GLN A 32 2.00 -2.68 -18.45
CA GLN A 32 1.72 -4.03 -17.95
C GLN A 32 1.59 -4.06 -16.42
N ARG A 33 2.51 -3.39 -15.71
CA ARG A 33 2.45 -3.30 -14.24
C ARG A 33 1.20 -2.57 -13.77
N LEU A 34 0.79 -1.51 -14.47
CA LEU A 34 -0.41 -0.74 -14.15
C LEU A 34 -1.68 -1.59 -14.34
N ILE A 35 -1.78 -2.33 -15.45
CA ILE A 35 -2.89 -3.26 -15.70
C ILE A 35 -2.96 -4.31 -14.59
N ILE A 36 -1.85 -4.99 -14.30
CA ILE A 36 -1.81 -6.03 -13.25
C ILE A 36 -2.21 -5.44 -11.90
N LYS A 37 -1.74 -4.24 -11.55
CA LYS A 37 -2.09 -3.57 -10.29
C LYS A 37 -3.57 -3.18 -10.22
N SER A 38 -4.19 -2.86 -11.35
CA SER A 38 -5.64 -2.63 -11.42
C SER A 38 -6.44 -3.90 -11.14
N PHE A 39 -6.01 -5.04 -11.68
CA PHE A 39 -6.60 -6.34 -11.37
C PHE A 39 -6.36 -6.78 -9.92
N ASP A 40 -5.19 -6.46 -9.36
CA ASP A 40 -4.88 -6.66 -7.95
C ASP A 40 -5.88 -5.92 -7.04
N LEU A 41 -6.22 -4.67 -7.38
CA LEU A 41 -7.25 -3.92 -6.66
C LEU A 41 -8.61 -4.61 -6.73
N ILE A 42 -9.03 -5.07 -7.92
CA ILE A 42 -10.30 -5.77 -8.09
C ILE A 42 -10.32 -7.04 -7.24
N GLY A 43 -9.27 -7.86 -7.32
CA GLY A 43 -9.13 -9.09 -6.53
C GLY A 43 -9.15 -8.83 -5.03
N THR A 44 -8.46 -7.77 -4.58
CA THR A 44 -8.48 -7.33 -3.17
C THR A 44 -9.88 -6.90 -2.73
N CYS A 45 -10.58 -6.11 -3.53
CA CYS A 45 -11.96 -5.72 -3.22
C CYS A 45 -12.90 -6.93 -3.15
N VAL A 46 -12.78 -7.88 -4.09
CA VAL A 46 -13.60 -9.10 -4.11
C VAL A 46 -13.37 -9.93 -2.85
N ILE A 47 -12.12 -10.25 -2.52
CA ILE A 47 -11.85 -11.10 -1.36
C ILE A 47 -12.20 -10.42 -0.04
N LEU A 48 -11.95 -9.12 0.10
CA LEU A 48 -12.35 -8.37 1.29
C LEU A 48 -13.87 -8.28 1.41
N PHE A 49 -14.59 -8.10 0.30
CA PHE A 49 -16.05 -8.14 0.28
C PHE A 49 -16.57 -9.51 0.76
N LEU A 50 -16.01 -10.60 0.24
CA LEU A 50 -16.39 -11.95 0.64
C LEU A 50 -16.11 -12.20 2.13
N PHE A 51 -14.93 -11.84 2.62
CA PHE A 51 -14.57 -12.02 4.03
C PHE A 51 -15.48 -11.20 4.94
N MET A 52 -15.69 -9.92 4.63
CA MET A 52 -16.53 -9.06 5.45
C MET A 52 -17.98 -9.52 5.46
N THR A 53 -18.51 -9.96 4.31
CA THR A 53 -19.92 -10.37 4.20
C THR A 53 -20.17 -11.73 4.84
N PHE A 54 -19.33 -12.73 4.54
CA PHE A 54 -19.61 -14.12 4.91
C PHE A 54 -18.90 -14.58 6.18
N VAL A 55 -17.72 -14.02 6.49
CA VAL A 55 -16.96 -14.39 7.70
C VAL A 55 -17.28 -13.42 8.84
N ASP A 56 -17.08 -12.11 8.62
CA ASP A 56 -17.27 -11.10 9.67
C ASP A 56 -18.73 -10.67 9.84
N LYS A 57 -19.59 -10.98 8.86
CA LYS A 57 -21.03 -10.57 8.82
C LYS A 57 -21.19 -9.05 8.97
N LYS A 58 -20.33 -8.29 8.30
CA LYS A 58 -20.30 -6.83 8.29
C LYS A 58 -20.39 -6.28 6.87
N PRO A 59 -21.05 -5.14 6.65
CA PRO A 59 -21.10 -4.53 5.33
C PRO A 59 -19.72 -4.02 4.90
N PHE A 60 -19.40 -4.14 3.60
CA PHE A 60 -18.11 -3.68 3.02
C PHE A 60 -17.83 -2.19 3.31
N LYS A 61 -18.87 -1.35 3.35
CA LYS A 61 -18.76 0.06 3.73
C LYS A 61 -18.17 0.29 5.13
N ALA A 62 -18.14 -0.74 5.98
CA ALA A 62 -17.52 -0.68 7.29
C ALA A 62 -15.97 -0.66 7.25
N LEU A 63 -15.33 -0.76 6.06
CA LEU A 63 -13.91 -0.45 5.88
C LEU A 63 -13.57 1.03 6.10
N VAL A 64 -14.59 1.86 6.34
CA VAL A 64 -14.43 3.26 6.76
C VAL A 64 -13.75 4.15 5.71
N PHE A 65 -14.41 4.26 4.54
CA PHE A 65 -14.04 5.21 3.47
C PHE A 65 -14.87 6.51 3.51
N SER A 66 -15.43 6.89 4.66
CA SER A 66 -16.16 8.16 4.73
C SER A 66 -15.21 9.32 4.45
N ILE A 67 -15.45 10.04 3.35
CA ILE A 67 -14.65 11.20 2.91
C ILE A 67 -15.13 12.51 3.57
N SER A 68 -16.34 12.51 4.15
CA SER A 68 -16.94 13.70 4.73
C SER A 68 -16.04 14.26 5.84
N HIS A 69 -15.70 15.54 5.73
CA HIS A 69 -14.84 16.28 6.66
C HIS A 69 -13.40 15.74 6.81
N ARG A 70 -12.87 15.01 5.81
CA ARG A 70 -11.53 14.38 5.85
C ARG A 70 -10.45 15.12 5.04
N SER A 71 -10.78 16.25 4.40
CA SER A 71 -9.84 17.00 3.57
C SER A 71 -8.56 17.41 4.31
N LYS A 72 -8.68 17.80 5.59
CA LYS A 72 -7.52 18.14 6.44
C LYS A 72 -6.63 16.95 6.71
N GLU A 73 -7.21 15.77 6.97
CA GLU A 73 -6.47 14.52 7.19
C GLU A 73 -5.74 14.08 5.92
N ILE A 74 -6.40 14.17 4.77
CA ILE A 74 -5.77 13.88 3.47
C ILE A 74 -4.63 14.86 3.22
N GLY A 75 -4.86 16.17 3.35
CA GLY A 75 -3.82 17.19 3.15
C GLY A 75 -2.64 17.02 4.09
N PHE A 76 -2.89 16.74 5.37
CA PHE A 76 -1.84 16.50 6.35
C PHE A 76 -1.05 15.21 6.04
N GLY A 77 -1.73 14.13 5.62
CA GLY A 77 -1.07 12.89 5.21
C GLY A 77 -0.14 13.11 4.01
N LEU A 78 -0.60 13.84 2.97
CA LEU A 78 0.21 14.18 1.81
C LEU A 78 1.45 14.99 2.18
N VAL A 79 1.28 16.04 2.98
CA VAL A 79 2.40 16.90 3.43
C VAL A 79 3.40 16.12 4.27
N LEU A 80 2.91 15.29 5.20
CA LEU A 80 3.79 14.48 6.07
C LEU A 80 4.63 13.49 5.26
N GLY A 81 4.04 12.79 4.27
CA GLY A 81 4.78 11.86 3.42
C GLY A 81 5.85 12.57 2.58
N LEU A 82 5.51 13.73 1.98
CA LEU A 82 6.49 14.55 1.28
C LEU A 82 7.63 15.00 2.20
N LEU A 83 7.33 15.43 3.42
CA LEU A 83 8.36 15.85 4.39
C LEU A 83 9.27 14.69 4.79
N ILE A 84 8.74 13.49 5.00
CA ILE A 84 9.53 12.29 5.27
C ILE A 84 10.49 12.02 4.12
N MET A 85 10.00 12.03 2.87
CA MET A 85 10.82 11.77 1.70
C MET A 85 11.88 12.85 1.46
N LEU A 86 11.51 14.14 1.58
CA LEU A 86 12.45 15.25 1.46
C LEU A 86 13.53 15.19 2.54
N THR A 87 13.17 14.84 3.78
CA THR A 87 14.13 14.68 4.87
C THR A 87 15.10 13.54 4.58
N GLY A 88 14.59 12.36 4.19
CA GLY A 88 15.42 11.21 3.83
C GLY A 88 16.37 11.54 2.68
N TYR A 89 15.87 12.15 1.61
CA TYR A 89 16.67 12.61 0.48
C TYR A 89 17.78 13.59 0.91
N SER A 90 17.43 14.60 1.73
CA SER A 90 18.38 15.60 2.20
C SER A 90 19.49 15.01 3.08
N VAL A 91 19.13 14.04 3.94
CA VAL A 91 20.11 13.32 4.77
C VAL A 91 21.08 12.52 3.90
N LEU A 92 20.56 11.73 2.94
CA LEU A 92 21.42 10.93 2.05
C LEU A 92 22.33 11.81 1.18
N LEU A 93 21.81 12.95 0.71
CA LEU A 93 22.60 13.93 -0.03
C LEU A 93 23.70 14.54 0.84
N GLY A 94 23.40 14.92 2.09
CA GLY A 94 24.36 15.47 3.04
C GLY A 94 25.43 14.47 3.47
N LEU A 95 25.13 13.17 3.48
CA LEU A 95 26.08 12.09 3.74
C LEU A 95 26.87 11.67 2.51
N ASN A 96 26.65 12.29 1.34
CA ASN A 96 27.24 11.93 0.04
C ASN A 96 26.94 10.49 -0.42
N GLU A 97 25.87 9.87 0.08
CA GLU A 97 25.40 8.55 -0.35
C GLU A 97 24.69 8.60 -1.71
N ILE A 98 24.14 9.76 -2.07
CA ILE A 98 23.52 10.04 -3.35
C ILE A 98 24.02 11.39 -3.89
N SER A 99 23.93 11.58 -5.20
CA SER A 99 24.21 12.85 -5.87
C SER A 99 23.04 13.25 -6.78
N PHE A 100 22.77 14.56 -6.83
CA PHE A 100 21.79 15.09 -7.78
C PHE A 100 22.42 15.11 -9.19
N VAL A 101 21.82 14.41 -10.14
CA VAL A 101 22.31 14.38 -11.53
C VAL A 101 21.52 15.34 -12.41
N ARG A 102 20.21 15.10 -12.54
CA ARG A 102 19.31 15.95 -13.34
C ARG A 102 17.85 15.58 -13.10
N ILE A 103 16.93 16.49 -13.38
CA ILE A 103 15.51 16.22 -13.49
C ILE A 103 15.18 15.89 -14.96
N ARG A 104 14.51 14.77 -15.19
CA ARG A 104 13.83 14.46 -16.45
C ARG A 104 12.34 14.48 -16.20
N PHE A 105 11.64 15.38 -16.89
CA PHE A 105 10.19 15.49 -16.75
C PHE A 105 9.50 14.83 -17.94
N ASP A 106 8.70 13.80 -17.66
CA ASP A 106 7.78 13.17 -18.58
C ASP A 106 6.40 13.18 -17.93
N GLY A 107 5.51 14.04 -18.44
CA GLY A 107 4.18 14.23 -17.86
C GLY A 107 3.29 12.98 -17.92
N MET A 108 3.41 12.17 -19.00
CA MET A 108 2.64 10.93 -19.12
C MET A 108 3.15 9.88 -18.14
N GLN A 109 4.46 9.72 -18.02
CA GLN A 109 5.05 8.78 -17.05
C GLN A 109 4.74 9.20 -15.61
N LEU A 110 4.76 10.50 -15.32
CA LEU A 110 4.37 11.01 -14.00
C LEU A 110 2.90 10.68 -13.69
N LEU A 111 1.98 10.94 -14.63
CA LEU A 111 0.55 10.62 -14.45
C LEU A 111 0.34 9.11 -14.20
N LYS A 112 0.98 8.26 -15.00
CA LYS A 112 0.92 6.79 -14.82
C LYS A 112 1.45 6.39 -13.44
N SER A 113 2.55 6.97 -12.98
CA SER A 113 3.13 6.70 -11.66
C SER A 113 2.19 7.13 -10.52
N VAL A 114 1.58 8.31 -10.63
CA VAL A 114 0.58 8.78 -9.67
C VAL A 114 -0.57 7.77 -9.55
N VAL A 115 -1.14 7.33 -10.69
CA VAL A 115 -2.22 6.33 -10.67
C VAL A 115 -1.75 5.02 -10.06
N PHE A 116 -0.56 4.54 -10.43
CA PHE A 116 -0.01 3.30 -9.91
C PHE A 116 0.16 3.34 -8.38
N PHE A 117 0.75 4.40 -7.83
CA PHE A 117 0.96 4.51 -6.38
C PHE A 117 -0.32 4.79 -5.59
N ILE A 118 -1.31 5.43 -6.20
CA ILE A 118 -2.67 5.50 -5.63
C ILE A 118 -3.23 4.08 -5.48
N LEU A 119 -3.17 3.24 -6.53
CA LEU A 119 -3.65 1.85 -6.47
C LEU A 119 -2.91 1.05 -5.39
N VAL A 120 -1.57 1.17 -5.31
CA VAL A 120 -0.76 0.52 -4.27
C VAL A 120 -1.24 0.91 -2.88
N ALA A 121 -1.32 2.21 -2.60
CA ALA A 121 -1.74 2.71 -1.28
C ALA A 121 -3.16 2.22 -0.92
N PHE A 122 -4.11 2.26 -1.86
CA PHE A 122 -5.47 1.75 -1.61
C PHE A 122 -5.49 0.27 -1.29
N ILE A 123 -4.84 -0.57 -2.11
CA ILE A 123 -4.80 -2.03 -1.93
C ILE A 123 -4.23 -2.36 -0.54
N GLU A 124 -3.08 -1.79 -0.22
CA GLU A 124 -2.37 -2.13 1.00
C GLU A 124 -3.06 -1.58 2.25
N GLU A 125 -3.56 -0.34 2.22
CA GLU A 125 -4.24 0.21 3.38
C GLU A 125 -5.61 -0.45 3.63
N MET A 126 -6.35 -0.83 2.58
CA MET A 126 -7.58 -1.62 2.74
C MET A 126 -7.31 -2.96 3.41
N LEU A 127 -6.28 -3.68 2.95
CA LEU A 127 -5.93 -4.99 3.49
C LEU A 127 -5.39 -4.89 4.92
N PHE A 128 -4.33 -4.08 5.12
CA PHE A 128 -3.60 -4.10 6.39
C PHE A 128 -4.30 -3.28 7.48
N ARG A 129 -4.83 -2.10 7.17
CA ARG A 129 -5.46 -1.23 8.19
C ARG A 129 -6.96 -1.42 8.24
N GLY A 130 -7.59 -1.48 7.07
CA GLY A 130 -9.04 -1.66 6.96
C GLY A 130 -9.50 -3.04 7.42
N TYR A 131 -8.73 -4.09 7.14
CA TYR A 131 -9.14 -5.45 7.45
C TYR A 131 -8.31 -6.08 8.58
N ILE A 132 -6.99 -6.29 8.39
CA ILE A 132 -6.15 -7.03 9.35
C ILE A 132 -6.07 -6.31 10.70
N LEU A 133 -5.55 -5.08 10.74
CA LEU A 133 -5.39 -4.33 11.99
C LEU A 133 -6.72 -4.14 12.70
N ARG A 134 -7.77 -3.77 11.97
CA ARG A 134 -9.10 -3.60 12.53
C ARG A 134 -9.63 -4.88 13.19
N ASN A 135 -9.51 -6.04 12.55
CA ASN A 135 -9.98 -7.30 13.10
C ASN A 135 -9.11 -7.75 14.30
N LEU A 136 -7.80 -7.56 14.25
CA LEU A 136 -6.93 -7.81 15.40
C LEU A 136 -7.30 -6.96 16.61
N MET A 137 -7.65 -5.68 16.41
CA MET A 137 -8.11 -4.80 17.50
C MET A 137 -9.43 -5.20 18.15
N LEU A 138 -10.21 -6.08 17.53
CA LEU A 138 -11.43 -6.66 18.14
C LEU A 138 -11.08 -7.76 19.16
N SER A 139 -9.92 -8.40 19.03
CA SER A 139 -9.54 -9.58 19.83
C SER A 139 -8.40 -9.31 20.80
N MET A 140 -7.65 -8.21 20.64
CA MET A 140 -6.49 -7.90 21.47
C MET A 140 -6.28 -6.39 21.64
N ASN A 141 -5.33 -6.03 22.54
CA ASN A 141 -4.96 -4.64 22.74
C ASN A 141 -4.51 -3.99 21.42
N LYS A 142 -4.97 -2.75 21.19
CA LYS A 142 -4.72 -2.01 19.94
C LYS A 142 -3.24 -1.85 19.58
N TYR A 143 -2.34 -1.79 20.55
CA TYR A 143 -0.90 -1.67 20.31
C TYR A 143 -0.27 -3.02 19.95
N ILE A 144 -0.73 -4.11 20.55
CA ILE A 144 -0.33 -5.47 20.16
C ILE A 144 -0.84 -5.76 18.73
N ALA A 145 -2.08 -5.42 18.45
CA ALA A 145 -2.67 -5.52 17.12
C ALA A 145 -1.87 -4.72 16.07
N LEU A 146 -1.44 -3.50 16.43
CA LEU A 146 -0.61 -2.65 15.60
C LEU A 146 0.73 -3.31 15.27
N LEU A 147 1.44 -3.80 16.27
CA LEU A 147 2.73 -4.49 16.07
C LEU A 147 2.57 -5.74 15.21
N GLY A 148 1.54 -6.56 15.50
CA GLY A 148 1.24 -7.76 14.70
C GLY A 148 0.91 -7.44 13.24
N SER A 149 0.03 -6.46 13.00
CA SER A 149 -0.30 -6.02 11.64
C SER A 149 0.91 -5.44 10.90
N SER A 150 1.77 -4.68 11.58
CA SER A 150 2.98 -4.11 10.98
C SER A 150 4.02 -5.18 10.66
N LEU A 151 4.12 -6.22 11.49
CA LEU A 151 4.98 -7.37 11.21
C LEU A 151 4.50 -8.14 9.97
N VAL A 152 3.20 -8.41 9.87
CA VAL A 152 2.62 -9.06 8.68
C VAL A 152 2.85 -8.20 7.43
N PHE A 153 2.69 -6.87 7.56
CA PHE A 153 2.98 -5.92 6.47
C PHE A 153 4.43 -6.05 5.99
N ALA A 154 5.40 -6.04 6.90
CA ALA A 154 6.82 -6.19 6.54
C ALA A 154 7.12 -7.56 5.93
N LEU A 155 6.58 -8.65 6.49
CA LEU A 155 6.79 -10.01 5.98
C LEU A 155 6.24 -10.20 4.56
N MET A 156 5.13 -9.55 4.20
CA MET A 156 4.62 -9.58 2.82
C MET A 156 5.58 -8.92 1.83
N HIS A 157 6.43 -8.00 2.29
CA HIS A 157 7.46 -7.35 1.48
C HIS A 157 8.78 -8.14 1.41
N ALA A 158 8.92 -9.23 2.17
CA ALA A 158 10.12 -10.06 2.15
C ALA A 158 10.38 -10.73 0.79
N PHE A 159 9.35 -10.84 -0.04
CA PHE A 159 9.45 -11.39 -1.40
C PHE A 159 9.78 -10.33 -2.47
N ASN A 160 9.93 -9.07 -2.07
CA ASN A 160 10.34 -8.02 -3.00
C ASN A 160 11.81 -8.22 -3.42
N PRO A 161 12.16 -7.88 -4.67
CA PRO A 161 13.56 -7.85 -5.08
C PRO A 161 14.38 -6.95 -4.15
N ASN A 162 15.57 -7.40 -3.78
CA ASN A 162 16.50 -6.68 -2.89
C ASN A 162 15.99 -6.41 -1.46
N ALA A 163 15.01 -7.17 -0.97
CA ALA A 163 14.58 -7.08 0.41
C ALA A 163 15.71 -7.51 1.37
N SER A 164 16.36 -6.55 2.02
CA SER A 164 17.31 -6.80 3.10
C SER A 164 16.61 -6.76 4.46
N MET A 165 17.25 -7.31 5.50
CA MET A 165 16.72 -7.20 6.87
C MET A 165 16.54 -5.74 7.31
N PHE A 166 17.44 -4.85 6.89
CA PHE A 166 17.31 -3.42 7.16
C PHE A 166 16.11 -2.81 6.45
N ALA A 167 15.88 -3.16 5.17
CA ALA A 167 14.70 -2.73 4.42
C ALA A 167 13.41 -3.22 5.07
N LEU A 168 13.34 -4.50 5.49
CA LEU A 168 12.20 -5.07 6.19
C LEU A 168 11.93 -4.39 7.53
N PHE A 169 12.97 -4.05 8.28
CA PHE A 169 12.83 -3.29 9.51
C PHE A 169 12.25 -1.88 9.27
N ASN A 170 12.71 -1.18 8.24
CA ASN A 170 12.14 0.11 7.84
C ASN A 170 10.68 -0.01 7.41
N ILE A 171 10.33 -1.06 6.64
CA ILE A 171 8.93 -1.33 6.25
C ILE A 171 8.08 -1.66 7.48
N PHE A 172 8.61 -2.35 8.49
CA PHE A 172 7.93 -2.58 9.75
C PHE A 172 7.64 -1.26 10.48
N LEU A 173 8.62 -0.35 10.58
CA LEU A 173 8.42 0.99 11.17
C LEU A 173 7.40 1.82 10.38
N ALA A 174 7.45 1.76 9.06
CA ALA A 174 6.43 2.34 8.19
C ALA A 174 5.04 1.74 8.48
N GLY A 175 4.98 0.43 8.67
CA GLY A 175 3.78 -0.29 9.09
C GLY A 175 3.19 0.27 10.38
N ILE A 176 4.04 0.54 11.38
CA ILE A 176 3.64 1.15 12.66
C ILE A 176 3.10 2.57 12.43
N LEU A 177 3.79 3.40 11.67
CA LEU A 177 3.37 4.79 11.43
C LEU A 177 2.00 4.86 10.74
N LEU A 178 1.81 4.10 9.67
CA LEU A 178 0.54 4.01 8.96
C LEU A 178 -0.57 3.42 9.84
N GLY A 179 -0.25 2.39 10.62
CA GLY A 179 -1.19 1.78 11.54
C GLY A 179 -1.58 2.71 12.70
N LEU A 180 -0.63 3.47 13.27
CA LEU A 180 -0.92 4.50 14.28
C LEU A 180 -1.87 5.56 13.73
N SER A 181 -1.65 6.01 12.51
CA SER A 181 -2.53 6.99 11.88
C SER A 181 -3.97 6.47 11.81
N TYR A 182 -4.17 5.20 11.43
CA TYR A 182 -5.48 4.55 11.44
C TYR A 182 -6.06 4.37 12.85
N VAL A 183 -5.26 3.96 13.83
CA VAL A 183 -5.70 3.79 15.23
C VAL A 183 -6.28 5.10 15.80
N HIS A 184 -5.70 6.24 15.43
CA HIS A 184 -6.15 7.56 15.91
C HIS A 184 -7.29 8.15 15.08
N THR A 185 -7.22 8.09 13.75
CA THR A 185 -8.24 8.69 12.88
C THR A 185 -9.48 7.83 12.71
N LYS A 186 -9.36 6.51 12.94
CA LYS A 186 -10.40 5.51 12.65
C LYS A 186 -10.91 5.58 11.21
N ASN A 187 -10.04 6.01 10.29
CA ASN A 187 -10.36 6.22 8.88
C ASN A 187 -9.13 5.91 8.02
N LEU A 188 -9.36 5.48 6.77
CA LEU A 188 -8.27 5.07 5.86
C LEU A 188 -7.68 6.24 5.05
N TRP A 189 -8.33 7.40 4.98
CA TRP A 189 -7.86 8.48 4.11
C TRP A 189 -6.52 9.08 4.52
N PHE A 190 -6.25 9.21 5.83
CA PHE A 190 -4.95 9.69 6.29
C PHE A 190 -3.83 8.70 5.94
N PRO A 191 -3.90 7.39 6.32
CA PRO A 191 -2.85 6.45 5.96
C PRO A 191 -2.70 6.26 4.44
N ILE A 192 -3.79 6.28 3.65
CA ILE A 192 -3.72 6.23 2.18
C ILE A 192 -2.96 7.44 1.64
N ALA A 193 -3.28 8.65 2.09
CA ALA A 193 -2.63 9.87 1.62
C ALA A 193 -1.14 9.92 2.01
N LEU A 194 -0.82 9.53 3.24
CA LEU A 194 0.56 9.43 3.74
C LEU A 194 1.34 8.38 2.93
N HIS A 195 0.79 7.19 2.75
CA HIS A 195 1.41 6.10 2.00
C HIS A 195 1.63 6.48 0.53
N PHE A 196 0.62 7.06 -0.11
CA PHE A 196 0.72 7.52 -1.49
C PHE A 196 1.84 8.55 -1.67
N SER A 197 1.95 9.53 -0.77
CA SER A 197 2.86 10.67 -0.94
C SER A 197 4.33 10.34 -0.65
N TRP A 198 4.61 9.24 0.03
CA TRP A 198 6.00 8.81 0.22
C TRP A 198 6.47 7.76 -0.80
N ASN A 199 5.57 7.13 -1.58
CA ASN A 199 5.92 6.23 -2.69
C ASN A 199 6.42 7.00 -3.91
#